data_0461689660fb51a7d4ee1fa6c9c07c7c
#
_entry.id   0461689660fb51a7d4ee1fa6c9c07c7c
#
_cell.length_a   1.000
_cell.length_b   1.000
_cell.length_c   1.000
_cell.angle_alpha   90.00
_cell.angle_beta   90.00
_cell.angle_gamma   90.00
#
_symmetry.space_group_name_H-M   'P 1'
#
loop_
_entity.id
_entity.type
_entity.pdbx_description
1 polymer ?
#
loop_
_entity_poly.entity_id
_entity_poly.type
_entity_poly.pdbx_seq_one_letter_code
_entity_poly.pdbx_strand_id
1 'polypeptide(L)'
;VPFGISRLDEMTEGGVARDSTTLLLGAPGTGKTLLGLHFLVEGASRGEKGLLFGFHETPGQLVAKAARLGLSAESYVKSGQITIIHSPKPQDILDVLAEQILDAVQHQQTRRLFIDGLDGFQRAIASHERLSFFLNALAAELQMQQVTTICAVELTDLFDPTIKIPIPGGTGFADNLFFLRYIELRSQLYRLISIIKMRDSDYDTSIREFRISEQGIEVASTFQSAEVILTGTAHPDKTTGSLPKTGFLLDQEQQL
;
A
#
# COMPACT_ATOMS: atom_id res chain seq x y z
N VAL A 1 8.07 8.56 -9.32
CA VAL A 1 7.80 9.10 -7.97
C VAL A 1 7.96 7.96 -6.96
N PRO A 2 9.04 7.92 -6.18
CA PRO A 2 9.33 6.82 -5.27
C PRO A 2 8.44 6.82 -4.01
N PHE A 3 8.32 5.63 -3.40
CA PHE A 3 7.67 5.44 -2.11
C PHE A 3 8.60 5.68 -0.92
N GLY A 4 9.92 5.69 -1.15
CA GLY A 4 10.93 5.71 -0.09
C GLY A 4 11.15 4.35 0.58
N ILE A 5 10.81 3.28 -0.12
CA ILE A 5 11.02 1.89 0.30
C ILE A 5 11.82 1.21 -0.80
N SER A 6 13.14 1.06 -0.60
CA SER A 6 14.09 0.71 -1.65
C SER A 6 13.66 -0.46 -2.53
N ARG A 7 13.20 -1.56 -1.93
CA ARG A 7 12.78 -2.75 -2.71
C ARG A 7 11.45 -2.58 -3.42
N LEU A 8 10.53 -1.76 -2.88
CA LEU A 8 9.29 -1.44 -3.58
C LEU A 8 9.58 -0.51 -4.76
N ASP A 9 10.48 0.45 -4.57
CA ASP A 9 10.91 1.35 -5.64
C ASP A 9 11.67 0.58 -6.74
N GLU A 10 12.46 -0.45 -6.39
CA GLU A 10 13.05 -1.38 -7.38
C GLU A 10 11.98 -2.16 -8.15
N MET A 11 10.93 -2.68 -7.49
CA MET A 11 9.83 -3.41 -8.15
C MET A 11 9.05 -2.54 -9.14
N THR A 12 9.11 -1.23 -8.99
CA THR A 12 8.41 -0.23 -9.81
C THR A 12 9.36 0.59 -10.68
N GLU A 13 10.61 0.11 -10.91
CA GLU A 13 11.64 0.82 -11.69
C GLU A 13 11.86 2.29 -11.25
N GLY A 14 11.80 2.55 -9.93
CA GLY A 14 12.03 3.87 -9.34
C GLY A 14 10.77 4.56 -8.83
N GLY A 15 9.64 3.86 -8.78
CA GLY A 15 8.37 4.35 -8.26
C GLY A 15 7.26 4.43 -9.31
N VAL A 16 6.16 5.09 -8.98
CA VAL A 16 5.03 5.29 -9.91
C VAL A 16 5.26 6.51 -10.81
N ALA A 17 4.60 6.53 -11.96
CA ALA A 17 4.66 7.68 -12.87
C ALA A 17 4.18 8.97 -12.17
N ARG A 18 4.72 10.12 -12.58
CA ARG A 18 4.20 11.42 -12.10
C ARG A 18 2.75 11.58 -12.54
N ASP A 19 1.99 12.26 -11.71
CA ASP A 19 0.60 12.64 -11.99
C ASP A 19 -0.35 11.44 -12.20
N SER A 20 0.13 10.21 -11.88
CA SER A 20 -0.66 8.99 -11.96
C SER A 20 -1.49 8.73 -10.70
N THR A 21 -2.55 7.94 -10.85
CA THR A 21 -3.37 7.47 -9.75
C THR A 21 -3.09 5.99 -9.48
N THR A 22 -2.72 5.68 -8.23
CA THR A 22 -2.44 4.32 -7.75
C THR A 22 -3.50 3.86 -6.75
N LEU A 23 -4.06 2.67 -6.92
CA LEU A 23 -4.88 2.02 -5.91
C LEU A 23 -4.06 1.03 -5.08
N LEU A 24 -4.11 1.19 -3.76
CA LEU A 24 -3.62 0.23 -2.78
C LEU A 24 -4.80 -0.62 -2.29
N LEU A 25 -4.93 -1.82 -2.84
CA LEU A 25 -5.98 -2.76 -2.48
C LEU A 25 -5.49 -3.64 -1.31
N GLY A 26 -6.34 -3.89 -0.33
CA GLY A 26 -5.97 -4.84 0.71
C GLY A 26 -6.91 -4.84 1.90
N ALA A 27 -6.89 -5.93 2.66
CA ALA A 27 -7.67 -6.09 3.87
C ALA A 27 -7.23 -5.11 4.98
N PRO A 28 -8.05 -4.92 6.04
CA PRO A 28 -7.65 -4.17 7.22
C PRO A 28 -6.33 -4.67 7.80
N GLY A 29 -5.47 -3.75 8.26
CA GLY A 29 -4.20 -4.10 8.91
C GLY A 29 -3.06 -4.56 7.98
N THR A 30 -3.26 -4.63 6.66
CA THR A 30 -2.20 -5.01 5.71
C THR A 30 -1.10 -3.97 5.56
N GLY A 31 -1.31 -2.72 5.99
CA GLY A 31 -0.27 -1.68 5.97
C GLY A 31 -0.49 -0.55 4.94
N LYS A 32 -1.69 -0.44 4.35
CA LYS A 32 -2.01 0.60 3.34
C LYS A 32 -1.71 2.02 3.83
N THR A 33 -2.22 2.39 5.00
CA THR A 33 -2.00 3.71 5.61
C THR A 33 -0.52 3.98 5.85
N LEU A 34 0.24 2.96 6.29
CA LEU A 34 1.68 3.09 6.53
C LEU A 34 2.45 3.33 5.23
N LEU A 35 2.07 2.63 4.15
CA LEU A 35 2.65 2.83 2.83
C LEU A 35 2.35 4.24 2.29
N GLY A 36 1.12 4.73 2.49
CA GLY A 36 0.77 6.12 2.16
C GLY A 36 1.57 7.15 2.96
N LEU A 37 1.82 6.91 4.25
CA LEU A 37 2.68 7.78 5.07
C LEU A 37 4.14 7.78 4.58
N HIS A 38 4.71 6.62 4.21
CA HIS A 38 6.03 6.56 3.59
C HIS A 38 6.09 7.39 2.31
N PHE A 39 5.10 7.24 1.42
CA PHE A 39 5.01 8.00 0.18
C PHE A 39 5.00 9.52 0.40
N LEU A 40 4.26 10.00 1.41
CA LEU A 40 4.19 11.42 1.73
C LEU A 40 5.49 11.93 2.37
N VAL A 41 6.07 11.17 3.31
CA VAL A 41 7.32 11.53 3.98
C VAL A 41 8.49 11.56 2.99
N GLU A 42 8.57 10.59 2.08
CA GLU A 42 9.55 10.60 1.00
C GLU A 42 9.42 11.83 0.10
N GLY A 43 8.19 12.24 -0.26
CA GLY A 43 7.96 13.47 -0.99
C GLY A 43 8.42 14.70 -0.23
N ALA A 44 8.05 14.80 1.04
CA ALA A 44 8.43 15.92 1.90
C ALA A 44 9.96 16.04 2.06
N SER A 45 10.68 14.91 2.14
CA SER A 45 12.15 14.90 2.19
C SER A 45 12.79 15.46 0.91
N ARG A 46 12.07 15.38 -0.21
CA ARG A 46 12.48 15.93 -1.52
C ARG A 46 11.95 17.34 -1.78
N GLY A 47 11.28 17.96 -0.80
CA GLY A 47 10.68 19.28 -0.94
C GLY A 47 9.32 19.30 -1.63
N GLU A 48 8.73 18.17 -1.94
CA GLU A 48 7.38 18.04 -2.52
C GLU A 48 6.34 18.12 -1.41
N LYS A 49 5.33 19.02 -1.56
CA LYS A 49 4.25 19.12 -0.58
C LYS A 49 3.28 17.94 -0.68
N GLY A 50 2.91 17.41 0.48
CA GLY A 50 2.04 16.26 0.64
C GLY A 50 0.70 16.60 1.30
N LEU A 51 -0.36 15.94 0.84
CA LEU A 51 -1.69 15.99 1.44
C LEU A 51 -2.14 14.56 1.79
N LEU A 52 -2.53 14.35 3.05
CA LEU A 52 -3.28 13.18 3.46
C LEU A 52 -4.74 13.58 3.66
N PHE A 53 -5.64 12.94 2.96
CA PHE A 53 -7.08 13.06 3.17
C PHE A 53 -7.65 11.74 3.67
N GLY A 54 -8.23 11.72 4.86
CA GLY A 54 -8.68 10.48 5.47
C GLY A 54 -9.96 10.62 6.29
N PHE A 55 -10.64 9.49 6.51
CA PHE A 55 -11.94 9.41 7.18
C PHE A 55 -11.88 8.77 8.57
N HIS A 56 -10.86 7.97 8.84
CA HIS A 56 -10.84 7.07 10.00
C HIS A 56 -9.94 7.55 11.14
N GLU A 57 -8.76 8.04 10.81
CA GLU A 57 -7.74 8.36 11.80
C GLU A 57 -7.51 9.87 11.90
N THR A 58 -7.41 10.36 13.13
CA THR A 58 -7.08 11.76 13.40
C THR A 58 -5.62 12.08 13.05
N PRO A 59 -5.27 13.37 12.79
CA PRO A 59 -3.89 13.76 12.53
C PRO A 59 -2.90 13.30 13.61
N GLY A 60 -3.28 13.39 14.89
CA GLY A 60 -2.44 12.93 15.99
C GLY A 60 -2.18 11.43 15.98
N GLN A 61 -3.20 10.61 15.63
CA GLN A 61 -3.04 9.16 15.51
C GLN A 61 -2.11 8.79 14.35
N LEU A 62 -2.25 9.45 13.21
CA LEU A 62 -1.39 9.23 12.03
C LEU A 62 0.07 9.60 12.29
N VAL A 63 0.31 10.75 12.95
CA VAL A 63 1.66 11.17 13.34
C VAL A 63 2.27 10.19 14.34
N ALA A 64 1.52 9.76 15.36
CA ALA A 64 1.98 8.76 16.32
C ALA A 64 2.27 7.41 15.65
N LYS A 65 1.46 7.02 14.67
CA LYS A 65 1.67 5.79 13.87
C LYS A 65 2.95 5.89 13.04
N ALA A 66 3.19 7.01 12.38
CA ALA A 66 4.42 7.26 11.62
C ALA A 66 5.68 7.21 12.52
N ALA A 67 5.61 7.82 13.72
CA ALA A 67 6.72 7.82 14.67
C ALA A 67 7.13 6.41 15.12
N ARG A 68 6.17 5.48 15.27
CA ARG A 68 6.47 4.07 15.61
C ARG A 68 7.25 3.32 14.53
N LEU A 69 7.26 3.84 13.32
CA LEU A 69 8.01 3.30 12.18
C LEU A 69 9.30 4.09 11.91
N GLY A 70 9.70 4.97 12.82
CA GLY A 70 10.87 5.83 12.62
C GLY A 70 10.69 6.90 11.54
N LEU A 71 9.45 7.16 11.07
CA LEU A 71 9.17 8.18 10.08
C LEU A 71 9.05 9.56 10.72
N SER A 72 9.79 10.54 10.21
CA SER A 72 9.80 11.94 10.70
C SER A 72 8.58 12.76 10.25
N ALA A 73 7.39 12.15 10.20
CA ALA A 73 6.17 12.82 9.73
C ALA A 73 5.79 14.05 10.56
N GLU A 74 6.04 14.02 11.87
CA GLU A 74 5.70 15.12 12.79
C GLU A 74 6.37 16.45 12.40
N SER A 75 7.64 16.41 12.04
CA SER A 75 8.39 17.61 11.62
C SER A 75 7.83 18.20 10.33
N TYR A 76 7.46 17.36 9.37
CA TYR A 76 6.88 17.79 8.11
C TYR A 76 5.45 18.31 8.26
N VAL A 77 4.67 17.77 9.19
CA VAL A 77 3.34 18.29 9.52
C VAL A 77 3.47 19.66 10.21
N LYS A 78 4.39 19.80 11.18
CA LYS A 78 4.62 21.09 11.86
C LYS A 78 5.12 22.19 10.93
N SER A 79 5.94 21.84 9.94
CA SER A 79 6.44 22.81 8.94
C SER A 79 5.43 23.13 7.83
N GLY A 80 4.27 22.44 7.77
CA GLY A 80 3.30 22.58 6.69
C GLY A 80 3.73 21.93 5.36
N GLN A 81 4.78 21.08 5.38
CA GLN A 81 5.20 20.32 4.22
C GLN A 81 4.24 19.13 3.97
N ILE A 82 3.66 18.59 5.02
CA ILE A 82 2.57 17.60 4.94
C ILE A 82 1.35 18.17 5.65
N THR A 83 0.22 18.21 4.97
CA THR A 83 -1.08 18.53 5.57
C THR A 83 -1.91 17.27 5.74
N ILE A 84 -2.64 17.19 6.85
CA ILE A 84 -3.57 16.09 7.12
C ILE A 84 -4.97 16.67 7.31
N ILE A 85 -5.88 16.27 6.44
CA ILE A 85 -7.30 16.58 6.53
C ILE A 85 -8.04 15.33 6.99
N HIS A 86 -8.74 15.45 8.12
CA HIS A 86 -9.58 14.40 8.67
C HIS A 86 -11.05 14.78 8.52
N SER A 87 -11.82 14.02 7.74
CA SER A 87 -13.25 14.20 7.50
C SER A 87 -14.05 13.03 8.10
N PRO A 88 -14.35 13.05 9.42
CA PRO A 88 -14.95 11.90 10.12
C PRO A 88 -16.43 11.69 9.84
N LYS A 89 -17.10 12.65 9.20
CA LYS A 89 -18.56 12.61 8.98
C LYS A 89 -18.86 12.38 7.49
N PRO A 90 -19.25 11.16 7.10
CA PRO A 90 -19.64 10.85 5.72
C PRO A 90 -21.03 11.42 5.32
N GLN A 91 -21.54 12.41 6.02
CA GLN A 91 -22.80 13.11 5.67
C GLN A 91 -22.58 14.21 4.66
N ASP A 92 -21.33 14.51 4.33
CA ASP A 92 -20.99 15.47 3.32
C ASP A 92 -21.29 14.88 1.93
N ILE A 93 -21.84 15.70 1.05
CA ILE A 93 -22.09 15.35 -0.34
C ILE A 93 -20.75 15.13 -1.02
N LEU A 94 -20.64 14.17 -1.94
CA LEU A 94 -19.39 13.87 -2.66
C LEU A 94 -18.71 15.11 -3.22
N ASP A 95 -19.48 16.04 -3.73
CA ASP A 95 -18.98 17.28 -4.35
C ASP A 95 -18.24 18.16 -3.30
N VAL A 96 -18.73 18.19 -2.04
CA VAL A 96 -18.08 18.91 -0.93
C VAL A 96 -16.74 18.25 -0.58
N LEU A 97 -16.67 16.91 -0.57
CA LEU A 97 -15.40 16.20 -0.32
C LEU A 97 -14.38 16.45 -1.43
N ALA A 98 -14.84 16.49 -2.69
CA ALA A 98 -13.98 16.84 -3.81
C ALA A 98 -13.46 18.27 -3.69
N GLU A 99 -14.33 19.23 -3.40
CA GLU A 99 -13.98 20.64 -3.21
C GLU A 99 -12.92 20.80 -2.11
N GLN A 100 -13.10 20.14 -0.97
CA GLN A 100 -12.12 20.15 0.12
C GLN A 100 -10.73 19.65 -0.32
N ILE A 101 -10.70 18.57 -1.13
CA ILE A 101 -9.44 18.02 -1.64
C ILE A 101 -8.81 18.99 -2.64
N LEU A 102 -9.57 19.45 -3.62
CA LEU A 102 -9.08 20.30 -4.72
C LEU A 102 -8.63 21.66 -4.21
N ASP A 103 -9.38 22.26 -3.29
CA ASP A 103 -8.99 23.51 -2.63
C ASP A 103 -7.69 23.35 -1.86
N ALA A 104 -7.55 22.26 -1.09
CA ALA A 104 -6.30 22.01 -0.35
C ALA A 104 -5.13 21.76 -1.31
N VAL A 105 -5.33 21.02 -2.39
CA VAL A 105 -4.33 20.77 -3.43
C VAL A 105 -3.85 22.10 -4.03
N GLN A 106 -4.76 22.96 -4.42
CA GLN A 106 -4.46 24.21 -5.07
C GLN A 106 -3.79 25.21 -4.12
N HIS A 107 -4.36 25.45 -2.94
CA HIS A 107 -3.82 26.42 -1.97
C HIS A 107 -2.44 26.04 -1.43
N GLN A 108 -2.19 24.73 -1.29
CA GLN A 108 -0.93 24.23 -0.76
C GLN A 108 0.09 23.88 -1.83
N GLN A 109 -0.29 23.90 -3.11
CA GLN A 109 0.56 23.43 -4.20
C GLN A 109 1.02 21.97 -3.98
N THR A 110 0.08 21.12 -3.59
CA THR A 110 0.30 19.71 -3.31
C THR A 110 0.82 18.97 -4.55
N ARG A 111 1.81 18.10 -4.35
CA ARG A 111 2.36 17.23 -5.41
C ARG A 111 2.12 15.75 -5.14
N ARG A 112 1.91 15.38 -3.88
CA ARG A 112 1.59 14.01 -3.48
C ARG A 112 0.32 13.99 -2.64
N LEU A 113 -0.67 13.25 -3.08
CA LEU A 113 -1.93 13.06 -2.36
C LEU A 113 -2.06 11.60 -1.93
N PHE A 114 -2.37 11.39 -0.67
CA PHE A 114 -2.80 10.10 -0.16
C PHE A 114 -4.23 10.18 0.35
N ILE A 115 -5.14 9.42 -0.25
CA ILE A 115 -6.54 9.28 0.18
C ILE A 115 -6.66 7.98 0.98
N ASP A 116 -6.87 8.09 2.29
CA ASP A 116 -6.96 6.93 3.19
C ASP A 116 -8.41 6.50 3.39
N GLY A 117 -8.84 5.56 2.55
CA GLY A 117 -10.16 4.95 2.59
C GLY A 117 -11.15 5.50 1.56
N LEU A 118 -11.23 4.90 0.37
CA LEU A 118 -12.25 5.25 -0.63
C LEU A 118 -13.68 4.90 -0.17
N ASP A 119 -13.84 4.05 0.85
CA ASP A 119 -15.12 3.72 1.47
C ASP A 119 -15.82 4.95 2.09
N GLY A 120 -15.07 5.98 2.49
CA GLY A 120 -15.63 7.25 2.92
C GLY A 120 -16.46 7.94 1.83
N PHE A 121 -15.99 7.92 0.58
CA PHE A 121 -16.78 8.42 -0.56
C PHE A 121 -17.99 7.54 -0.86
N GLN A 122 -17.87 6.21 -0.69
CA GLN A 122 -18.99 5.29 -0.88
C GLN A 122 -20.13 5.58 0.10
N ARG A 123 -19.81 5.96 1.33
CA ARG A 123 -20.80 6.32 2.36
C ARG A 123 -21.48 7.69 2.12
N ALA A 124 -20.81 8.56 1.39
CA ALA A 124 -21.33 9.90 1.04
C ALA A 124 -22.29 9.90 -0.16
N ILE A 125 -22.54 8.74 -0.78
CA ILE A 125 -23.28 8.65 -2.03
C ILE A 125 -24.57 7.83 -1.92
N ALA A 126 -25.65 8.34 -2.52
CA ALA A 126 -26.93 7.63 -2.57
C ALA A 126 -27.00 6.57 -3.69
N SER A 127 -26.21 6.73 -4.78
CA SER A 127 -26.19 5.81 -5.93
C SER A 127 -24.76 5.38 -6.24
N HIS A 128 -24.50 4.09 -6.15
CA HIS A 128 -23.16 3.51 -6.38
C HIS A 128 -22.63 3.76 -7.82
N GLU A 129 -23.51 3.91 -8.80
CA GLU A 129 -23.09 4.19 -10.17
C GLU A 129 -22.39 5.57 -10.32
N ARG A 130 -22.81 6.57 -9.54
CA ARG A 130 -22.18 7.90 -9.54
C ARG A 130 -20.74 7.87 -9.04
N LEU A 131 -20.37 6.90 -8.16
CA LEU A 131 -19.05 6.83 -7.60
C LEU A 131 -17.96 6.65 -8.67
N SER A 132 -18.20 5.80 -9.66
CA SER A 132 -17.25 5.57 -10.74
C SER A 132 -17.01 6.85 -11.55
N PHE A 133 -18.07 7.56 -11.92
CA PHE A 133 -17.95 8.83 -12.64
C PHE A 133 -17.23 9.89 -11.81
N PHE A 134 -17.56 9.98 -10.53
CA PHE A 134 -16.90 10.88 -9.58
C PHE A 134 -15.40 10.60 -9.47
N LEU A 135 -15.01 9.34 -9.23
CA LEU A 135 -13.59 8.97 -9.09
C LEU A 135 -12.81 9.20 -10.38
N ASN A 136 -13.41 8.95 -11.56
CA ASN A 136 -12.79 9.27 -12.84
C ASN A 136 -12.58 10.79 -13.00
N ALA A 137 -13.58 11.60 -12.67
CA ALA A 137 -13.48 13.06 -12.77
C ALA A 137 -12.44 13.62 -11.78
N LEU A 138 -12.46 13.15 -10.54
CA LEU A 138 -11.49 13.56 -9.52
C LEU A 138 -10.06 13.18 -9.92
N ALA A 139 -9.84 11.96 -10.39
CA ALA A 139 -8.52 11.51 -10.84
C ALA A 139 -8.00 12.34 -12.02
N ALA A 140 -8.86 12.64 -13.01
CA ALA A 140 -8.51 13.49 -14.15
C ALA A 140 -8.15 14.92 -13.72
N GLU A 141 -8.90 15.50 -12.77
CA GLU A 141 -8.62 16.84 -12.26
C GLU A 141 -7.29 16.88 -11.49
N LEU A 142 -7.04 15.89 -10.61
CA LEU A 142 -5.78 15.77 -9.88
C LEU A 142 -4.58 15.60 -10.82
N GLN A 143 -4.74 14.82 -11.90
CA GLN A 143 -3.74 14.69 -12.94
C GLN A 143 -3.43 16.01 -13.64
N MET A 144 -4.47 16.78 -14.04
CA MET A 144 -4.28 18.11 -14.63
C MET A 144 -3.57 19.09 -13.69
N GLN A 145 -3.77 18.96 -12.38
CA GLN A 145 -3.08 19.74 -11.35
C GLN A 145 -1.68 19.17 -11.00
N GLN A 146 -1.23 18.17 -11.72
CA GLN A 146 0.09 17.52 -11.54
C GLN A 146 0.27 16.91 -10.14
N VAL A 147 -0.75 16.23 -9.64
CA VAL A 147 -0.74 15.54 -8.35
C VAL A 147 -0.62 14.04 -8.56
N THR A 148 0.44 13.45 -8.03
CA THR A 148 0.57 11.99 -7.95
C THR A 148 -0.26 11.50 -6.78
N THR A 149 -1.26 10.64 -7.05
CA THR A 149 -2.28 10.24 -6.08
C THR A 149 -2.19 8.76 -5.73
N ILE A 150 -2.27 8.44 -4.46
CA ILE A 150 -2.43 7.08 -3.95
C ILE A 150 -3.76 7.01 -3.20
N CYS A 151 -4.59 6.01 -3.49
CA CYS A 151 -5.86 5.77 -2.82
C CYS A 151 -5.88 4.39 -2.16
N ALA A 152 -6.11 4.34 -0.85
CA ALA A 152 -6.31 3.08 -0.14
C ALA A 152 -7.75 2.58 -0.31
N VAL A 153 -7.88 1.31 -0.69
CA VAL A 153 -9.16 0.61 -0.82
C VAL A 153 -9.17 -0.59 0.12
N GLU A 154 -10.16 -0.63 0.99
CA GLU A 154 -10.32 -1.76 1.89
C GLU A 154 -11.09 -2.89 1.21
N LEU A 155 -10.54 -4.09 1.29
CA LEU A 155 -11.19 -5.32 0.86
C LEU A 155 -11.76 -6.03 2.08
N THR A 156 -12.99 -6.50 1.97
CA THR A 156 -13.71 -7.16 3.07
C THR A 156 -13.19 -8.57 3.35
N ASP A 157 -12.70 -9.26 2.32
CA ASP A 157 -12.29 -10.65 2.41
C ASP A 157 -10.77 -10.76 2.67
N LEU A 158 -10.41 -11.33 3.83
CA LEU A 158 -9.02 -11.46 4.28
C LEU A 158 -8.24 -12.53 3.50
N PHE A 159 -8.90 -13.61 3.10
CA PHE A 159 -8.27 -14.82 2.56
C PHE A 159 -8.89 -15.31 1.24
N ASP A 160 -9.84 -14.56 0.66
CA ASP A 160 -10.44 -14.94 -0.62
C ASP A 160 -9.38 -14.88 -1.73
N PRO A 161 -9.17 -15.96 -2.50
CA PRO A 161 -8.29 -15.94 -3.66
C PRO A 161 -8.83 -15.04 -4.79
N THR A 162 -10.12 -14.70 -4.74
CA THR A 162 -10.77 -13.85 -5.75
C THR A 162 -10.80 -12.40 -5.31
N ILE A 163 -10.09 -11.53 -6.02
CA ILE A 163 -10.07 -10.09 -5.73
C ILE A 163 -11.39 -9.47 -6.21
N LYS A 164 -12.27 -9.17 -5.27
CA LYS A 164 -13.49 -8.37 -5.54
C LYS A 164 -13.21 -6.92 -5.14
N ILE A 165 -13.00 -6.07 -6.12
CA ILE A 165 -12.76 -4.65 -5.87
C ILE A 165 -14.12 -3.97 -5.62
N PRO A 166 -14.34 -3.35 -4.45
CA PRO A 166 -15.61 -2.78 -4.08
C PRO A 166 -15.84 -1.39 -4.71
N ILE A 167 -15.47 -1.23 -5.97
CA ILE A 167 -15.67 0.00 -6.73
C ILE A 167 -16.56 -0.32 -7.93
N PRO A 168 -17.80 0.17 -7.96
CA PRO A 168 -18.68 0.02 -9.11
C PRO A 168 -18.03 0.61 -10.37
N GLY A 169 -18.12 -0.10 -11.49
CA GLY A 169 -17.46 0.33 -12.74
C GLY A 169 -15.96 0.02 -12.81
N GLY A 170 -15.40 -0.59 -11.74
CA GLY A 170 -14.03 -1.11 -11.75
C GLY A 170 -12.96 -0.06 -11.47
N THR A 171 -11.74 -0.35 -11.90
CA THR A 171 -10.51 0.41 -11.59
C THR A 171 -10.00 1.23 -12.77
N GLY A 172 -10.89 1.59 -13.72
CA GLY A 172 -10.52 2.27 -14.96
C GLY A 172 -9.81 3.61 -14.77
N PHE A 173 -10.12 4.32 -13.68
CA PHE A 173 -9.51 5.60 -13.33
C PHE A 173 -8.09 5.49 -12.76
N ALA A 174 -7.67 4.29 -12.34
CA ALA A 174 -6.37 4.07 -11.77
C ALA A 174 -5.37 3.58 -12.82
N ASP A 175 -4.19 4.17 -12.81
CA ASP A 175 -3.08 3.77 -13.65
C ASP A 175 -2.37 2.55 -13.08
N ASN A 176 -2.24 2.50 -11.76
CA ASN A 176 -1.52 1.44 -11.06
C ASN A 176 -2.41 0.74 -10.04
N LEU A 177 -2.23 -0.57 -9.89
CA LEU A 177 -2.92 -1.41 -8.91
C LEU A 177 -1.90 -2.20 -8.10
N PHE A 178 -1.83 -1.94 -6.81
CA PHE A 178 -1.01 -2.66 -5.85
C PHE A 178 -1.92 -3.44 -4.91
N PHE A 179 -1.55 -4.67 -4.63
CA PHE A 179 -2.34 -5.57 -3.81
C PHE A 179 -1.56 -6.04 -2.59
N LEU A 180 -2.09 -5.74 -1.41
CA LEU A 180 -1.57 -6.18 -0.13
C LEU A 180 -2.52 -7.23 0.45
N ARG A 181 -2.01 -8.41 0.80
CA ARG A 181 -2.82 -9.50 1.34
C ARG A 181 -2.13 -10.21 2.48
N TYR A 182 -2.94 -10.90 3.28
CA TYR A 182 -2.44 -11.89 4.21
C TYR A 182 -2.42 -13.28 3.56
N ILE A 183 -1.45 -14.07 3.99
CA ILE A 183 -1.49 -15.52 3.81
C ILE A 183 -1.15 -16.18 5.13
N GLU A 184 -1.73 -17.34 5.39
CA GLU A 184 -1.37 -18.19 6.50
C GLU A 184 -0.45 -19.31 6.03
N LEU A 185 0.68 -19.45 6.72
CA LEU A 185 1.60 -20.54 6.53
C LEU A 185 2.13 -21.03 7.87
N ARG A 186 2.03 -22.32 8.16
CA ARG A 186 2.52 -22.94 9.41
C ARG A 186 2.02 -22.20 10.65
N SER A 187 0.73 -21.85 10.66
CA SER A 187 0.07 -21.10 11.74
C SER A 187 0.67 -19.70 12.00
N GLN A 188 1.29 -19.10 11.02
CA GLN A 188 1.77 -17.73 11.04
C GLN A 188 1.16 -16.92 9.89
N LEU A 189 0.84 -15.66 10.17
CA LEU A 189 0.34 -14.73 9.16
C LEU A 189 1.50 -13.92 8.56
N TYR A 190 1.58 -13.96 7.24
CA TYR A 190 2.52 -13.15 6.47
C TYR A 190 1.75 -12.10 5.67
N ARG A 191 2.33 -10.92 5.55
CA ARG A 191 1.85 -9.90 4.62
C ARG A 191 2.60 -10.01 3.31
N LEU A 192 1.87 -9.95 2.22
CA LEU A 192 2.44 -9.95 0.88
C LEU A 192 2.04 -8.69 0.14
N ILE A 193 2.92 -8.22 -0.73
CA ILE A 193 2.66 -7.17 -1.71
C ILE A 193 2.89 -7.72 -3.11
N SER A 194 2.02 -7.35 -4.04
CA SER A 194 2.17 -7.61 -5.47
C SER A 194 1.67 -6.42 -6.28
N ILE A 195 2.27 -6.23 -7.45
CA ILE A 195 1.85 -5.23 -8.42
C ILE A 195 1.01 -5.95 -9.46
N ILE A 196 -0.24 -5.55 -9.61
CA ILE A 196 -1.20 -6.19 -10.52
C ILE A 196 -1.21 -5.49 -11.88
N LYS A 197 -0.98 -4.18 -11.87
CA LYS A 197 -1.01 -3.34 -13.05
C LYS A 197 -0.14 -2.10 -12.83
N MET A 198 0.65 -1.74 -13.82
CA MET A 198 1.20 -0.40 -13.98
C MET A 198 0.99 0.05 -15.43
N ARG A 199 0.60 1.32 -15.60
CA ARG A 199 0.56 1.97 -16.90
C ARG A 199 1.89 2.68 -17.11
N ASP A 200 2.38 2.70 -18.32
CA ASP A 200 3.53 3.50 -18.75
C ASP A 200 4.88 3.16 -18.10
N SER A 201 5.01 2.01 -17.40
CA SER A 201 6.28 1.49 -16.91
C SER A 201 6.26 -0.03 -16.77
N ASP A 202 7.43 -0.65 -16.93
CA ASP A 202 7.63 -2.05 -16.55
C ASP A 202 7.64 -2.18 -15.02
N TYR A 203 7.38 -3.39 -14.53
CA TYR A 203 7.35 -3.67 -13.12
C TYR A 203 7.63 -5.15 -12.82
N ASP A 204 8.10 -5.43 -11.61
CA ASP A 204 8.30 -6.77 -11.11
C ASP A 204 6.94 -7.41 -10.76
N THR A 205 6.57 -8.48 -11.47
CA THR A 205 5.32 -9.22 -11.26
C THR A 205 5.38 -10.21 -10.11
N SER A 206 6.54 -10.32 -9.42
CA SER A 206 6.68 -11.26 -8.30
C SER A 206 5.88 -10.82 -7.08
N ILE A 207 5.44 -11.81 -6.30
CA ILE A 207 4.82 -11.59 -5.00
C ILE A 207 5.93 -11.53 -3.96
N ARG A 208 5.97 -10.45 -3.16
CA ARG A 208 7.01 -10.23 -2.15
C ARG A 208 6.43 -10.20 -0.74
N GLU A 209 7.20 -10.68 0.22
CA GLU A 209 6.86 -10.48 1.63
C GLU A 209 7.01 -9.00 1.99
N PHE A 210 6.02 -8.49 2.72
CA PHE A 210 5.92 -7.11 3.16
C PHE A 210 5.93 -7.08 4.68
N ARG A 211 7.02 -6.61 5.27
CA ARG A 211 7.21 -6.56 6.72
C ARG A 211 7.05 -5.15 7.24
N ILE A 212 6.44 -5.05 8.40
CA ILE A 212 6.28 -3.78 9.13
C ILE A 212 6.97 -3.97 10.48
N SER A 213 7.96 -3.12 10.77
CA SER A 213 8.74 -3.13 12.00
C SER A 213 8.92 -1.72 12.55
N GLU A 214 9.56 -1.56 13.69
CA GLU A 214 9.96 -0.25 14.23
C GLU A 214 10.96 0.49 13.33
N GLN A 215 11.58 -0.21 12.39
CA GLN A 215 12.53 0.35 11.42
C GLN A 215 11.83 0.78 10.12
N GLY A 216 10.51 0.66 10.05
CA GLY A 216 9.71 1.00 8.89
C GLY A 216 9.14 -0.20 8.15
N ILE A 217 8.95 0.00 6.86
CA ILE A 217 8.46 -1.02 5.94
C ILE A 217 9.64 -1.61 5.17
N GLU A 218 9.68 -2.94 5.13
CA GLU A 218 10.62 -3.69 4.31
C GLU A 218 9.87 -4.60 3.34
N VAL A 219 10.39 -4.68 2.11
CA VAL A 219 9.94 -5.64 1.10
C VAL A 219 11.08 -6.63 0.85
N ALA A 220 10.77 -7.92 0.88
CA ALA A 220 11.78 -8.97 0.70
C ALA A 220 12.44 -8.93 -0.68
N SER A 221 13.73 -9.23 -0.73
CA SER A 221 14.54 -9.18 -1.95
C SER A 221 14.40 -10.43 -2.84
N THR A 222 13.93 -11.55 -2.30
CA THR A 222 13.95 -12.84 -2.99
C THR A 222 12.55 -13.45 -3.08
N PHE A 223 12.32 -14.10 -4.22
CA PHE A 223 11.14 -14.87 -4.55
C PHE A 223 10.96 -16.12 -3.66
N GLN A 224 12.04 -16.66 -3.09
CA GLN A 224 12.04 -17.91 -2.34
C GLN A 224 11.07 -17.93 -1.15
N SER A 225 10.90 -16.80 -0.46
CA SER A 225 9.93 -16.72 0.64
C SER A 225 8.50 -16.87 0.14
N ALA A 226 8.16 -16.29 -1.01
CA ALA A 226 6.81 -16.31 -1.56
C ALA A 226 6.45 -17.66 -2.19
N GLU A 227 7.40 -18.34 -2.83
CA GLU A 227 7.19 -19.69 -3.40
C GLU A 227 7.01 -20.76 -2.32
N VAL A 228 7.86 -20.73 -1.29
CA VAL A 228 7.72 -21.57 -0.09
C VAL A 228 6.37 -21.32 0.59
N ILE A 229 5.96 -20.05 0.63
CA ILE A 229 4.70 -19.62 1.23
C ILE A 229 3.48 -20.12 0.41
N LEU A 230 3.53 -20.03 -0.92
CA LEU A 230 2.39 -20.38 -1.78
C LEU A 230 2.28 -21.88 -2.05
N THR A 231 3.39 -22.60 -2.12
CA THR A 231 3.43 -24.01 -2.48
C THR A 231 3.54 -24.95 -1.27
N GLY A 232 3.92 -24.43 -0.10
CA GLY A 232 4.17 -25.26 1.08
C GLY A 232 5.39 -26.19 0.95
N THR A 233 6.16 -26.10 -0.14
CA THR A 233 7.34 -26.92 -0.41
C THR A 233 8.60 -26.06 -0.35
N ALA A 234 9.47 -26.36 0.61
CA ALA A 234 10.82 -25.81 0.62
C ALA A 234 11.63 -26.49 -0.49
N HIS A 235 12.06 -25.72 -1.51
CA HIS A 235 13.10 -26.19 -2.40
C HIS A 235 14.44 -26.11 -1.66
N PRO A 236 15.22 -27.21 -1.60
CA PRO A 236 16.54 -27.17 -0.98
C PRO A 236 17.46 -26.24 -1.79
N ASP A 237 18.05 -25.28 -1.09
CA ASP A 237 19.06 -24.37 -1.65
C ASP A 237 20.20 -25.17 -2.32
N LYS A 238 20.45 -24.91 -3.59
CA LYS A 238 21.58 -25.47 -4.33
C LYS A 238 22.90 -24.71 -4.12
N THR A 239 23.07 -24.02 -3.01
CA THR A 239 24.32 -23.34 -2.71
C THR A 239 24.72 -23.51 -1.26
N THR A 240 25.82 -24.21 -1.15
CA THR A 240 26.81 -24.32 -0.09
C THR A 240 26.89 -25.69 0.64
N GLY A 241 28.02 -26.20 0.44
CA GLY A 241 28.78 -27.27 0.91
C GLY A 241 28.54 -27.89 2.32
N SER A 242 28.78 -29.21 2.29
CA SER A 242 29.20 -30.05 3.43
C SER A 242 28.36 -30.06 4.70
N LEU A 243 27.45 -31.01 4.75
CA LEU A 243 26.95 -31.56 6.00
C LEU A 243 28.05 -32.37 6.70
N PRO A 244 28.27 -32.24 8.00
CA PRO A 244 29.10 -33.19 8.76
C PRO A 244 28.37 -34.55 8.87
N LYS A 245 29.04 -35.58 8.47
CA LYS A 245 28.64 -36.95 8.69
C LYS A 245 28.63 -37.24 10.20
N THR A 246 27.46 -37.31 10.81
CA THR A 246 27.30 -38.01 12.09
C THR A 246 26.50 -39.26 11.81
N GLY A 247 27.23 -40.36 11.77
CA GLY A 247 26.66 -41.69 11.71
C GLY A 247 25.97 -42.02 13.03
N PHE A 248 24.75 -42.50 12.93
CA PHE A 248 24.13 -43.32 13.94
C PHE A 248 23.98 -44.71 13.32
N LEU A 249 24.78 -45.65 13.88
CA LEU A 249 24.66 -47.09 13.72
C LEU A 249 23.30 -47.51 14.29
N LEU A 250 22.50 -48.16 13.46
CA LEU A 250 21.40 -48.99 13.91
C LEU A 250 22.00 -50.39 14.11
N ASP A 251 22.15 -50.83 15.34
CA ASP A 251 22.36 -52.22 15.70
C ASP A 251 21.06 -52.99 15.55
N GLN A 252 21.16 -54.06 14.78
CA GLN A 252 20.20 -55.14 14.74
C GLN A 252 20.45 -56.10 15.90
N GLU A 253 19.42 -56.52 16.61
CA GLU A 253 19.23 -57.84 17.20
C GLU A 253 17.74 -58.05 17.28
N GLN A 254 17.15 -58.94 16.58
CA GLN A 254 17.03 -60.40 16.54
C GLN A 254 16.54 -61.03 17.87
N GLN A 255 15.43 -61.72 17.74
CA GLN A 255 14.95 -62.92 18.43
C GLN A 255 14.34 -62.75 19.84
N LEU A 256 13.11 -62.97 20.00
CA LEU A 256 12.34 -64.23 20.24
C LEU A 256 10.85 -63.95 20.25
#